data_cda184de1e6ea65364e13970674fd90d
#
_entry.id   cda184de1e6ea65364e13970674fd90d
#
_cell.length_a   1.000
_cell.length_b   1.000
_cell.length_c   1.000
_cell.angle_alpha   90.00
_cell.angle_beta   90.00
_cell.angle_gamma   90.00
#
_symmetry.space_group_name_H-M   'P 1'
#
loop_
_entity.id
_entity.type
_entity.pdbx_description
1 polymer ?
#
loop_
_entity_poly.entity_id
_entity_poly.type
_entity_poly.pdbx_seq_one_letter_code
_entity_poly.pdbx_strand_id
1 'polypeptide(L)'
;MNMIGEIHDIVWGPWTPVLFLMVGTVYSVRIRFFQLRKIPRWWDATIGNLLRDRKNHRESFRSACTALAATIGTGNITGVASAVIAGGSGAVFWMWVSAFLGMATAYGETVLGIRYREKGRNGGWMAGPMIYLEKRLGCPGAAVLYGFFCIPAAFGMGSMVQANAISETVSYVYGIPEAAVGVILVILAGIVLAGGGRRIFLAAERLVPLSAGLYTAAALAVIILYAGNVPGVILGILVDAFSFRSAVGGVTGYGISRCVSYGIARGVFSNEAGLGSLAVLNGSAEMASEELQGQWAIFEVFFDTIVSCTLTALVILCVAGSGTASEFGAENGASLTSLCFFTALGSPGGYAVAVCVVLFAFSTIIAWYYMGRQAAEYLGGKISGKIPAVYAVGYLLAAFLGCLGAMETVWEVSDIFNGLMAVPNLAALVLLAGEIYAPGEKRDP
;
A
#
# COMPACT_ATOMS: atom_id res chain seq x y z
N MET A 1 28.92 6.46 2.15
CA MET A 1 27.45 6.42 2.35
C MET A 1 26.88 7.72 1.79
N ASN A 2 25.79 7.65 1.06
CA ASN A 2 25.17 8.82 0.46
C ASN A 2 24.25 9.46 1.53
N MET A 3 24.23 10.78 1.67
CA MET A 3 23.42 11.52 2.66
C MET A 3 21.94 11.08 2.66
N ILE A 4 21.39 10.74 1.49
CA ILE A 4 20.02 10.23 1.35
C ILE A 4 19.86 8.89 2.08
N GLY A 5 20.81 7.96 1.91
CA GLY A 5 20.79 6.67 2.62
C GLY A 5 20.89 6.81 4.13
N GLU A 6 21.66 7.76 4.65
CA GLU A 6 21.73 8.03 6.10
C GLU A 6 20.39 8.55 6.65
N ILE A 7 19.72 9.45 5.91
CA ILE A 7 18.39 9.95 6.28
C ILE A 7 17.36 8.82 6.21
N HIS A 8 17.40 7.98 5.16
CA HIS A 8 16.54 6.82 5.05
C HIS A 8 16.71 5.87 6.23
N ASP A 9 17.94 5.55 6.62
CA ASP A 9 18.23 4.67 7.75
C ASP A 9 17.78 5.28 9.10
N ILE A 10 17.76 6.60 9.23
CA ILE A 10 17.19 7.28 10.40
C ILE A 10 15.67 7.16 10.38
N VAL A 11 15.02 7.44 9.26
CA VAL A 11 13.54 7.44 9.14
C VAL A 11 12.98 6.02 9.25
N TRP A 12 13.59 5.04 8.57
CA TRP A 12 13.18 3.63 8.59
C TRP A 12 14.04 2.76 9.51
N GLY A 13 14.70 3.36 10.48
CA GLY A 13 15.46 2.65 11.50
C GLY A 13 14.61 1.71 12.35
N PRO A 14 15.23 0.99 13.30
CA PRO A 14 14.53 -0.04 14.10
C PRO A 14 13.31 0.49 14.89
N TRP A 15 13.27 1.78 15.15
CA TRP A 15 12.19 2.42 15.91
C TRP A 15 10.87 2.53 15.11
N THR A 16 10.94 2.67 13.79
CA THR A 16 9.75 2.84 12.93
C THR A 16 8.90 1.56 12.90
N PRO A 17 9.44 0.36 12.58
CA PRO A 17 8.69 -0.88 12.71
C PRO A 17 8.10 -1.09 14.11
N VAL A 18 8.85 -0.77 15.17
CA VAL A 18 8.38 -0.88 16.56
C VAL A 18 7.18 0.04 16.80
N LEU A 19 7.22 1.28 16.30
CA LEU A 19 6.14 2.24 16.45
C LEU A 19 4.85 1.75 15.73
N PHE A 20 4.96 1.25 14.51
CA PHE A 20 3.81 0.66 13.79
C PHE A 20 3.21 -0.53 14.52
N LEU A 21 4.04 -1.46 15.01
CA LEU A 21 3.56 -2.61 15.78
C LEU A 21 2.93 -2.19 17.11
N MET A 22 3.49 -1.20 17.79
CA MET A 22 2.94 -0.65 19.03
C MET A 22 1.54 -0.05 18.81
N VAL A 23 1.39 0.81 17.79
CA VAL A 23 0.09 1.40 17.45
C VAL A 23 -0.91 0.31 17.07
N GLY A 24 -0.51 -0.64 16.21
CA GLY A 24 -1.36 -1.76 15.83
C GLY A 24 -1.78 -2.64 17.00
N THR A 25 -0.89 -2.83 17.98
CA THR A 25 -1.21 -3.55 19.22
C THR A 25 -2.22 -2.79 20.07
N VAL A 26 -2.01 -1.47 20.27
CA VAL A 26 -2.97 -0.62 21.01
C VAL A 26 -4.35 -0.69 20.38
N TYR A 27 -4.45 -0.54 19.06
CA TYR A 27 -5.72 -0.63 18.35
C TYR A 27 -6.33 -2.03 18.40
N SER A 28 -5.52 -3.09 18.25
CA SER A 28 -5.99 -4.48 18.38
C SER A 28 -6.61 -4.74 19.75
N VAL A 29 -5.99 -4.24 20.83
CA VAL A 29 -6.55 -4.35 22.19
C VAL A 29 -7.82 -3.53 22.31
N ARG A 30 -7.86 -2.30 21.81
CA ARG A 30 -9.04 -1.42 21.83
C ARG A 30 -10.26 -2.03 21.17
N ILE A 31 -10.07 -2.63 19.99
CA ILE A 31 -11.15 -3.32 19.28
C ILE A 31 -11.29 -4.80 19.70
N ARG A 32 -10.63 -5.21 20.81
CA ARG A 32 -10.68 -6.58 21.37
C ARG A 32 -10.32 -7.66 20.36
N PHE A 33 -9.33 -7.39 19.53
CA PHE A 33 -8.90 -8.28 18.44
C PHE A 33 -10.05 -8.65 17.49
N PHE A 34 -10.96 -7.71 17.22
CA PHE A 34 -12.11 -7.90 16.34
C PHE A 34 -11.68 -8.45 14.97
N GLN A 35 -10.59 -7.94 14.39
CA GLN A 35 -10.04 -8.33 13.11
C GLN A 35 -9.73 -9.84 13.02
N LEU A 36 -9.39 -10.48 14.14
CA LEU A 36 -9.09 -11.92 14.20
C LEU A 36 -10.26 -12.74 14.75
N ARG A 37 -10.93 -12.25 15.79
CA ARG A 37 -11.99 -13.00 16.51
C ARG A 37 -13.33 -12.99 15.79
N LYS A 38 -13.55 -12.02 14.91
CA LYS A 38 -14.84 -11.78 14.25
C LYS A 38 -14.72 -11.73 12.72
N ILE A 39 -13.83 -12.59 12.16
CA ILE A 39 -13.62 -12.71 10.71
C ILE A 39 -14.96 -12.88 9.95
N PRO A 40 -15.88 -13.81 10.32
CA PRO A 40 -17.13 -13.93 9.59
C PRO A 40 -17.98 -12.65 9.59
N ARG A 41 -17.90 -11.84 10.66
CA ARG A 41 -18.71 -10.62 10.78
C ARG A 41 -18.24 -9.52 9.86
N TRP A 42 -16.94 -9.20 9.83
CA TRP A 42 -16.43 -8.18 8.92
C TRP A 42 -16.42 -8.66 7.46
N TRP A 43 -16.24 -9.97 7.22
CA TRP A 43 -16.37 -10.54 5.88
C TRP A 43 -17.80 -10.40 5.36
N ASP A 44 -18.80 -10.75 6.17
CA ASP A 44 -20.22 -10.61 5.81
C ASP A 44 -20.64 -9.15 5.64
N ALA A 45 -20.14 -8.27 6.50
CA ALA A 45 -20.40 -6.82 6.39
C ALA A 45 -19.80 -6.17 5.13
N THR A 46 -18.73 -6.72 4.59
CA THR A 46 -18.04 -6.22 3.38
C THR A 46 -18.47 -6.99 2.14
N ILE A 47 -17.75 -8.06 1.81
CA ILE A 47 -17.97 -8.87 0.59
C ILE A 47 -19.34 -9.56 0.63
N GLY A 48 -19.77 -10.09 1.79
CA GLY A 48 -21.06 -10.76 1.92
C GLY A 48 -22.22 -9.83 1.55
N ASN A 49 -22.26 -8.63 2.11
CA ASN A 49 -23.30 -7.65 1.79
C ASN A 49 -23.20 -7.10 0.37
N LEU A 50 -21.97 -6.91 -0.15
CA LEU A 50 -21.79 -6.52 -1.54
C LEU A 50 -22.39 -7.53 -2.52
N LEU A 51 -22.26 -8.83 -2.24
CA LEU A 51 -22.81 -9.89 -3.09
C LEU A 51 -24.33 -10.00 -2.97
N ARG A 52 -24.91 -9.72 -1.78
CA ARG A 52 -26.36 -9.79 -1.52
C ARG A 52 -27.11 -8.53 -2.00
N ASP A 53 -26.55 -7.36 -1.73
CA ASP A 53 -27.17 -6.05 -2.05
C ASP A 53 -26.13 -5.04 -2.54
N ARG A 54 -25.66 -5.27 -3.75
CA ARG A 54 -24.66 -4.42 -4.41
C ARG A 54 -25.07 -2.96 -4.51
N LYS A 55 -26.37 -2.67 -4.65
CA LYS A 55 -26.85 -1.31 -4.86
C LYS A 55 -26.62 -0.42 -3.65
N ASN A 56 -26.95 -0.90 -2.46
CA ASN A 56 -26.82 -0.15 -1.21
C ASN A 56 -25.39 -0.11 -0.66
N HIS A 57 -24.53 -1.08 -1.03
CA HIS A 57 -23.14 -1.16 -0.57
C HIS A 57 -22.10 -0.67 -1.57
N ARG A 58 -22.55 -0.18 -2.75
CA ARG A 58 -21.66 0.20 -3.86
C ARG A 58 -20.74 1.36 -3.53
N GLU A 59 -21.19 2.37 -2.79
CA GLU A 59 -20.37 3.54 -2.44
C GLU A 59 -19.22 3.15 -1.51
N SER A 60 -19.50 2.35 -0.48
CA SER A 60 -18.46 1.82 0.42
C SER A 60 -17.46 0.94 -0.33
N PHE A 61 -17.94 0.07 -1.21
CA PHE A 61 -17.08 -0.76 -2.07
C PHE A 61 -16.22 0.08 -3.02
N ARG A 62 -16.78 1.13 -3.62
CA ARG A 62 -16.04 2.04 -4.50
C ARG A 62 -14.92 2.77 -3.77
N SER A 63 -15.18 3.21 -2.53
CA SER A 63 -14.16 3.82 -1.67
C SER A 63 -13.09 2.81 -1.30
N ALA A 64 -13.48 1.58 -0.91
CA ALA A 64 -12.56 0.49 -0.64
C ALA A 64 -11.71 0.12 -1.86
N CYS A 65 -12.29 0.07 -3.06
CA CYS A 65 -11.52 -0.11 -4.29
C CYS A 65 -10.51 1.01 -4.53
N THR A 66 -10.81 2.25 -4.12
CA THR A 66 -9.86 3.36 -4.27
C THR A 66 -8.73 3.26 -3.26
N ALA A 67 -9.01 2.82 -2.04
CA ALA A 67 -7.99 2.53 -1.05
C ALA A 67 -7.12 1.33 -1.49
N LEU A 68 -7.74 0.23 -1.95
CA LEU A 68 -7.03 -0.89 -2.55
C LEU A 68 -6.22 -0.50 -3.80
N ALA A 69 -6.68 0.48 -4.59
CA ALA A 69 -5.90 0.99 -5.72
C ALA A 69 -4.61 1.68 -5.28
N ALA A 70 -4.60 2.33 -4.11
CA ALA A 70 -3.39 2.93 -3.56
C ALA A 70 -2.44 1.87 -3.01
N THR A 71 -2.96 0.86 -2.30
CA THR A 71 -2.19 -0.16 -1.61
C THR A 71 -1.73 -1.29 -2.55
N ILE A 72 -2.63 -1.84 -3.38
CA ILE A 72 -2.29 -2.89 -4.34
C ILE A 72 -1.61 -2.28 -5.57
N GLY A 73 -0.31 -2.19 -5.49
CA GLY A 73 0.54 -1.62 -6.53
C GLY A 73 1.73 -2.52 -6.86
N THR A 74 2.79 -1.90 -7.33
CA THR A 74 4.08 -2.58 -7.53
C THR A 74 4.64 -3.12 -6.20
N GLY A 75 4.23 -2.58 -5.06
CA GLY A 75 4.62 -3.05 -3.71
C GLY A 75 4.31 -4.52 -3.47
N ASN A 76 3.15 -5.01 -3.92
CA ASN A 76 2.75 -6.41 -3.76
C ASN A 76 3.56 -7.38 -4.63
N ILE A 77 4.21 -6.89 -5.67
CA ILE A 77 5.03 -7.69 -6.59
C ILE A 77 6.51 -7.47 -6.26
N THR A 78 7.00 -6.26 -6.45
CA THR A 78 8.40 -5.89 -6.27
C THR A 78 8.78 -5.81 -4.78
N GLY A 79 7.89 -5.27 -3.92
CA GLY A 79 8.14 -5.12 -2.49
C GLY A 79 8.27 -6.45 -1.77
N VAL A 80 7.43 -7.44 -2.11
CA VAL A 80 7.53 -8.80 -1.56
C VAL A 80 8.83 -9.47 -2.00
N ALA A 81 9.16 -9.38 -3.29
CA ALA A 81 10.42 -9.92 -3.79
C ALA A 81 11.63 -9.27 -3.12
N SER A 82 11.62 -7.94 -2.92
CA SER A 82 12.66 -7.22 -2.18
C SER A 82 12.75 -7.67 -0.72
N ALA A 83 11.61 -7.93 -0.06
CA ALA A 83 11.60 -8.47 1.30
C ALA A 83 12.24 -9.86 1.37
N VAL A 84 11.94 -10.74 0.41
CA VAL A 84 12.53 -12.08 0.33
C VAL A 84 14.02 -12.01 0.02
N ILE A 85 14.45 -11.14 -0.91
CA ILE A 85 15.87 -10.96 -1.27
C ILE A 85 16.68 -10.43 -0.08
N ALA A 86 16.19 -9.39 0.60
CA ALA A 86 16.93 -8.69 1.65
C ALA A 86 16.77 -9.29 3.04
N GLY A 87 15.59 -9.85 3.35
CA GLY A 87 15.24 -10.38 4.66
C GLY A 87 15.13 -11.91 4.71
N GLY A 88 15.24 -12.61 3.56
CA GLY A 88 15.01 -14.05 3.47
C GLY A 88 13.52 -14.42 3.47
N SER A 89 13.22 -15.73 3.33
CA SER A 89 11.85 -16.26 3.31
C SER A 89 11.07 -15.93 4.60
N GLY A 90 11.72 -15.85 5.75
CA GLY A 90 11.13 -15.49 7.03
C GLY A 90 10.56 -14.05 7.09
N ALA A 91 10.99 -13.15 6.22
CA ALA A 91 10.41 -11.80 6.12
C ALA A 91 8.90 -11.84 5.81
N VAL A 92 8.43 -12.85 5.09
CA VAL A 92 7.01 -13.04 4.77
C VAL A 92 6.18 -13.25 6.05
N PHE A 93 6.69 -14.00 7.02
CA PHE A 93 6.03 -14.15 8.33
C PHE A 93 5.86 -12.80 9.04
N TRP A 94 6.89 -11.95 9.03
CA TRP A 94 6.82 -10.64 9.66
C TRP A 94 5.93 -9.65 8.90
N MET A 95 5.78 -9.82 7.57
CA MET A 95 4.73 -9.15 6.81
C MET A 95 3.33 -9.55 7.30
N TRP A 96 3.08 -10.84 7.58
CA TRP A 96 1.80 -11.28 8.16
C TRP A 96 1.55 -10.67 9.53
N VAL A 97 2.56 -10.64 10.41
CA VAL A 97 2.46 -10.02 11.73
C VAL A 97 2.11 -8.54 11.61
N SER A 98 2.79 -7.81 10.73
CA SER A 98 2.49 -6.39 10.50
C SER A 98 1.08 -6.18 9.95
N ALA A 99 0.61 -7.05 9.06
CA ALA A 99 -0.73 -6.97 8.49
C ALA A 99 -1.83 -7.27 9.54
N PHE A 100 -1.66 -8.27 10.38
CA PHE A 100 -2.62 -8.57 11.45
C PHE A 100 -2.81 -7.40 12.43
N LEU A 101 -1.73 -6.71 12.78
CA LEU A 101 -1.79 -5.51 13.60
C LEU A 101 -2.25 -4.31 12.77
N GLY A 102 -1.80 -4.20 11.53
CA GLY A 102 -2.19 -3.18 10.57
C GLY A 102 -3.69 -3.13 10.29
N MET A 103 -4.38 -4.28 10.25
CA MET A 103 -5.85 -4.34 10.13
C MET A 103 -6.56 -3.51 11.20
N ALA A 104 -6.09 -3.57 12.45
CA ALA A 104 -6.68 -2.79 13.54
C ALA A 104 -6.33 -1.31 13.43
N THR A 105 -5.09 -0.99 13.02
CA THR A 105 -4.66 0.38 12.75
C THR A 105 -5.50 0.99 11.63
N ALA A 106 -5.65 0.31 10.51
CA ALA A 106 -6.45 0.74 9.37
C ALA A 106 -7.93 0.98 9.73
N TYR A 107 -8.50 0.09 10.56
CA TYR A 107 -9.84 0.29 11.11
C TYR A 107 -9.94 1.62 11.85
N GLY A 108 -9.07 1.84 12.84
CA GLY A 108 -9.11 3.05 13.66
C GLY A 108 -8.81 4.31 12.85
N GLU A 109 -7.85 4.26 11.95
CA GLU A 109 -7.48 5.34 11.04
C GLU A 109 -8.66 5.76 10.17
N THR A 110 -9.35 4.78 9.57
CA THR A 110 -10.54 5.01 8.74
C THR A 110 -11.71 5.56 9.55
N VAL A 111 -11.96 5.02 10.74
CA VAL A 111 -12.99 5.54 11.66
C VAL A 111 -12.74 7.00 12.00
N LEU A 112 -11.51 7.37 12.37
CA LEU A 112 -11.15 8.76 12.66
C LEU A 112 -11.27 9.65 11.40
N GLY A 113 -10.85 9.14 10.24
CA GLY A 113 -10.97 9.84 8.97
C GLY A 113 -12.41 10.22 8.64
N ILE A 114 -13.37 9.31 8.83
CA ILE A 114 -14.80 9.58 8.59
C ILE A 114 -15.41 10.47 9.69
N ARG A 115 -15.05 10.23 10.93
CA ARG A 115 -15.60 10.96 12.08
C ARG A 115 -15.31 12.46 12.03
N TYR A 116 -14.09 12.82 11.65
CA TYR A 116 -13.62 14.20 11.66
C TYR A 116 -13.61 14.87 10.29
N ARG A 117 -14.04 14.17 9.23
CA ARG A 117 -14.10 14.76 7.89
C ARG A 117 -14.96 16.01 7.82
N GLU A 118 -14.61 16.92 6.94
CA GLU A 118 -15.37 18.14 6.69
C GLU A 118 -15.63 18.34 5.19
N LYS A 119 -16.56 19.20 4.83
CA LYS A 119 -16.81 19.55 3.44
C LYS A 119 -15.69 20.46 2.93
N GLY A 120 -15.00 20.00 1.89
CA GLY A 120 -14.02 20.79 1.17
C GLY A 120 -14.67 21.90 0.31
N ARG A 121 -13.85 22.80 -0.20
CA ARG A 121 -14.29 23.93 -1.05
C ARG A 121 -15.03 23.49 -2.31
N ASN A 122 -14.72 22.31 -2.83
CA ASN A 122 -15.32 21.73 -4.05
C ASN A 122 -16.55 20.86 -3.75
N GLY A 123 -17.11 20.90 -2.53
CA GLY A 123 -18.27 20.13 -2.11
C GLY A 123 -18.00 18.66 -1.79
N GLY A 124 -16.81 18.13 -2.10
CA GLY A 124 -16.36 16.80 -1.71
C GLY A 124 -15.98 16.73 -0.21
N TRP A 125 -15.79 15.53 0.31
CA TRP A 125 -15.29 15.34 1.66
C TRP A 125 -13.77 15.52 1.69
N MET A 126 -13.30 16.27 2.68
CA MET A 126 -11.89 16.37 3.05
C MET A 126 -11.69 15.58 4.35
N ALA A 127 -10.83 14.58 4.30
CA ALA A 127 -10.62 13.64 5.38
C ALA A 127 -9.13 13.34 5.58
N GLY A 128 -8.80 12.69 6.67
CA GLY A 128 -7.45 12.21 6.94
C GLY A 128 -6.73 12.92 8.07
N PRO A 129 -5.43 12.62 8.26
CA PRO A 129 -4.65 13.12 9.39
C PRO A 129 -4.63 14.64 9.54
N MET A 130 -4.61 15.36 8.43
CA MET A 130 -4.64 16.83 8.43
C MET A 130 -5.86 17.37 9.20
N ILE A 131 -6.99 16.70 9.06
CA ILE A 131 -8.25 17.17 9.64
C ILE A 131 -8.34 16.82 11.12
N TYR A 132 -8.09 15.56 11.53
CA TYR A 132 -8.18 15.22 12.94
C TYR A 132 -7.02 15.77 13.79
N LEU A 133 -5.80 15.96 13.21
CA LEU A 133 -4.72 16.68 13.88
C LEU A 133 -5.11 18.13 14.19
N GLU A 134 -5.70 18.83 13.22
CA GLU A 134 -6.12 20.23 13.42
C GLU A 134 -7.37 20.33 14.31
N LYS A 135 -8.44 19.63 13.92
CA LYS A 135 -9.78 19.87 14.53
C LYS A 135 -9.94 19.17 15.87
N ARG A 136 -9.38 17.98 16.05
CA ARG A 136 -9.56 17.22 17.28
C ARG A 136 -8.43 17.43 18.28
N LEU A 137 -7.19 17.43 17.79
CA LEU A 137 -6.02 17.58 18.64
C LEU A 137 -5.55 19.04 18.80
N GLY A 138 -6.09 19.98 18.01
CA GLY A 138 -5.68 21.39 18.05
C GLY A 138 -4.23 21.61 17.64
N CYS A 139 -3.66 20.74 16.81
CA CYS A 139 -2.27 20.76 16.37
C CYS A 139 -2.13 21.13 14.88
N PRO A 140 -2.42 22.37 14.46
CA PRO A 140 -2.38 22.77 13.05
C PRO A 140 -0.97 22.66 12.44
N GLY A 141 0.10 22.80 13.23
CA GLY A 141 1.48 22.62 12.77
C GLY A 141 1.75 21.18 12.32
N ALA A 142 1.32 20.17 13.11
CA ALA A 142 1.45 18.77 12.74
C ALA A 142 0.58 18.42 11.52
N ALA A 143 -0.61 19.00 11.40
CA ALA A 143 -1.48 18.86 10.25
C ALA A 143 -0.85 19.39 8.95
N VAL A 144 -0.21 20.58 9.02
CA VAL A 144 0.54 21.16 7.89
C VAL A 144 1.75 20.30 7.54
N LEU A 145 2.50 19.80 8.53
CA LEU A 145 3.65 18.89 8.31
C LEU A 145 3.21 17.61 7.60
N TYR A 146 2.12 16.99 8.03
CA TYR A 146 1.57 15.82 7.35
C TYR A 146 1.27 16.12 5.87
N GLY A 147 0.52 17.20 5.61
CA GLY A 147 0.19 17.61 4.24
C GLY A 147 1.42 17.93 3.40
N PHE A 148 2.43 18.57 4.00
CA PHE A 148 3.69 18.89 3.34
C PHE A 148 4.46 17.61 2.93
N PHE A 149 4.56 16.61 3.79
CA PHE A 149 5.24 15.35 3.48
C PHE A 149 4.43 14.46 2.53
N CYS A 150 3.09 14.55 2.59
CA CYS A 150 2.20 13.78 1.72
C CYS A 150 2.37 14.13 0.23
N ILE A 151 2.66 15.39 -0.12
CA ILE A 151 2.82 15.81 -1.52
C ILE A 151 4.04 15.16 -2.20
N PRO A 152 5.28 15.25 -1.65
CA PRO A 152 6.42 14.58 -2.28
C PRO A 152 6.32 13.04 -2.19
N ALA A 153 5.70 12.47 -1.15
CA ALA A 153 5.40 11.05 -1.13
C ALA A 153 4.48 10.65 -2.30
N ALA A 154 3.45 11.45 -2.59
CA ALA A 154 2.58 11.21 -3.72
C ALA A 154 3.30 11.35 -5.07
N PHE A 155 4.21 12.30 -5.23
CA PHE A 155 5.00 12.44 -6.45
C PHE A 155 5.92 11.25 -6.68
N GLY A 156 6.64 10.81 -5.64
CA GLY A 156 7.58 9.70 -5.75
C GLY A 156 6.87 8.37 -5.82
N MET A 157 6.32 7.93 -4.68
CA MET A 157 5.72 6.62 -4.49
C MET A 157 4.46 6.43 -5.35
N GLY A 158 3.59 7.43 -5.34
CA GLY A 158 2.30 7.34 -6.04
C GLY A 158 2.40 7.56 -7.55
N SER A 159 3.42 8.29 -8.03
CA SER A 159 3.53 8.68 -9.45
C SER A 159 4.76 8.10 -10.12
N MET A 160 5.97 8.57 -9.78
CA MET A 160 7.21 8.26 -10.51
C MET A 160 7.55 6.78 -10.48
N VAL A 161 7.52 6.16 -9.30
CA VAL A 161 7.83 4.74 -9.10
C VAL A 161 6.87 3.85 -9.89
N GLN A 162 5.58 4.16 -9.86
CA GLN A 162 4.57 3.40 -10.59
C GLN A 162 4.70 3.59 -12.11
N ALA A 163 4.96 4.81 -12.54
CA ALA A 163 5.18 5.13 -13.95
C ALA A 163 6.42 4.43 -14.52
N ASN A 164 7.51 4.37 -13.72
CA ASN A 164 8.70 3.62 -14.07
C ASN A 164 8.42 2.13 -14.26
N ALA A 165 7.70 1.50 -13.31
CA ALA A 165 7.35 0.10 -13.43
C ALA A 165 6.49 -0.21 -14.67
N ILE A 166 5.57 0.69 -15.05
CA ILE A 166 4.82 0.58 -16.30
C ILE A 166 5.77 0.67 -17.49
N SER A 167 6.63 1.69 -17.50
CA SER A 167 7.53 1.97 -18.61
C SER A 167 8.53 0.83 -18.86
N GLU A 168 9.23 0.37 -17.81
CA GLU A 168 10.13 -0.78 -17.87
C GLU A 168 9.41 -2.03 -18.39
N THR A 169 8.24 -2.34 -17.82
CA THR A 169 7.48 -3.53 -18.20
C THR A 169 7.03 -3.49 -19.67
N VAL A 170 6.48 -2.35 -20.11
CA VAL A 170 5.96 -2.20 -21.47
C VAL A 170 7.12 -2.14 -22.49
N SER A 171 8.20 -1.45 -22.17
CA SER A 171 9.39 -1.39 -23.02
C SER A 171 10.04 -2.77 -23.18
N TYR A 172 10.18 -3.50 -22.07
CA TYR A 172 10.77 -4.85 -22.10
C TYR A 172 9.92 -5.85 -22.88
N VAL A 173 8.60 -5.85 -22.68
CA VAL A 173 7.71 -6.87 -23.28
C VAL A 173 7.34 -6.55 -24.73
N TYR A 174 7.12 -5.27 -25.04
CA TYR A 174 6.58 -4.84 -26.34
C TYR A 174 7.54 -4.02 -27.18
N GLY A 175 8.73 -3.67 -26.68
CA GLY A 175 9.71 -2.87 -27.40
C GLY A 175 9.28 -1.41 -27.64
N ILE A 176 8.30 -0.89 -26.88
CA ILE A 176 7.81 0.49 -27.03
C ILE A 176 8.77 1.43 -26.31
N PRO A 177 9.24 2.52 -26.95
CA PRO A 177 10.12 3.48 -26.29
C PRO A 177 9.50 4.09 -25.03
N GLU A 178 10.28 4.21 -23.95
CA GLU A 178 9.82 4.72 -22.63
C GLU A 178 9.13 6.08 -22.72
N ALA A 179 9.65 6.99 -23.56
CA ALA A 179 9.01 8.30 -23.79
C ALA A 179 7.60 8.18 -24.38
N ALA A 180 7.38 7.21 -25.28
CA ALA A 180 6.04 6.98 -25.86
C ALA A 180 5.09 6.41 -24.81
N VAL A 181 5.57 5.49 -23.95
CA VAL A 181 4.81 4.96 -22.82
C VAL A 181 4.43 6.11 -21.87
N GLY A 182 5.38 7.00 -21.55
CA GLY A 182 5.16 8.16 -20.69
C GLY A 182 4.09 9.11 -21.24
N VAL A 183 4.11 9.41 -22.54
CA VAL A 183 3.09 10.24 -23.19
C VAL A 183 1.70 9.59 -23.10
N ILE A 184 1.61 8.31 -23.42
CA ILE A 184 0.33 7.56 -23.36
C ILE A 184 -0.19 7.54 -21.91
N LEU A 185 0.68 7.24 -20.95
CA LEU A 185 0.35 7.20 -19.53
C LEU A 185 -0.21 8.55 -19.04
N VAL A 186 0.46 9.66 -19.34
CA VAL A 186 0.04 11.01 -18.95
C VAL A 186 -1.31 11.37 -19.57
N ILE A 187 -1.54 11.01 -20.84
CA ILE A 187 -2.84 11.24 -21.48
C ILE A 187 -3.95 10.45 -20.78
N LEU A 188 -3.75 9.14 -20.55
CA LEU A 188 -4.75 8.27 -19.91
C LEU A 188 -5.01 8.71 -18.47
N ALA A 189 -3.96 8.97 -17.69
CA ALA A 189 -4.08 9.49 -16.34
C ALA A 189 -4.79 10.85 -16.36
N GLY A 190 -4.37 11.77 -17.22
CA GLY A 190 -4.96 13.10 -17.35
C GLY A 190 -6.47 13.06 -17.63
N ILE A 191 -6.93 12.16 -18.51
CA ILE A 191 -8.37 11.96 -18.78
C ILE A 191 -9.14 11.54 -17.52
N VAL A 192 -8.57 10.64 -16.71
CA VAL A 192 -9.20 10.18 -15.47
C VAL A 192 -9.18 11.31 -14.43
N LEU A 193 -8.02 11.93 -14.21
CA LEU A 193 -7.80 12.95 -13.18
C LEU A 193 -8.60 14.24 -13.44
N ALA A 194 -8.78 14.64 -14.69
CA ALA A 194 -9.61 15.79 -15.08
C ALA A 194 -11.09 15.65 -14.66
N GLY A 195 -11.56 14.41 -14.46
CA GLY A 195 -12.92 14.14 -13.97
C GLY A 195 -13.07 14.19 -12.45
N GLY A 196 -11.99 14.51 -11.71
CA GLY A 196 -11.99 14.63 -10.26
C GLY A 196 -12.23 13.30 -9.53
N GLY A 197 -12.49 13.37 -8.22
CA GLY A 197 -12.64 12.20 -7.36
C GLY A 197 -13.67 11.18 -7.88
N ARG A 198 -14.81 11.65 -8.41
CA ARG A 198 -15.85 10.75 -8.94
C ARG A 198 -15.33 9.81 -10.04
N ARG A 199 -14.52 10.34 -10.97
CA ARG A 199 -13.93 9.52 -12.05
C ARG A 199 -12.85 8.58 -11.52
N ILE A 200 -12.04 9.04 -10.58
CA ILE A 200 -11.01 8.23 -9.93
C ILE A 200 -11.66 7.03 -9.25
N PHE A 201 -12.71 7.25 -8.45
CA PHE A 201 -13.43 6.18 -7.77
C PHE A 201 -14.12 5.20 -8.73
N LEU A 202 -14.67 5.70 -9.85
CA LEU A 202 -15.26 4.85 -10.89
C LEU A 202 -14.21 4.01 -11.63
N ALA A 203 -13.02 4.57 -11.86
CA ALA A 203 -11.91 3.84 -12.47
C ALA A 203 -11.39 2.76 -11.52
N ALA A 204 -11.16 3.08 -10.24
CA ALA A 204 -10.72 2.13 -9.23
C ALA A 204 -11.73 0.97 -9.02
N GLU A 205 -13.05 1.27 -8.99
CA GLU A 205 -14.13 0.25 -8.88
C GLU A 205 -14.04 -0.83 -9.98
N ARG A 206 -13.45 -0.51 -11.14
CA ARG A 206 -13.31 -1.45 -12.26
C ARG A 206 -11.92 -2.07 -12.33
N LEU A 207 -10.88 -1.24 -12.18
CA LEU A 207 -9.50 -1.67 -12.36
C LEU A 207 -9.05 -2.63 -11.26
N VAL A 208 -9.37 -2.33 -10.00
CA VAL A 208 -8.90 -3.12 -8.87
C VAL A 208 -9.44 -4.55 -8.87
N PRO A 209 -10.75 -4.81 -8.99
CA PRO A 209 -11.23 -6.19 -9.05
C PRO A 209 -10.71 -6.95 -10.28
N LEU A 210 -10.53 -6.27 -11.42
CA LEU A 210 -9.99 -6.88 -12.64
C LEU A 210 -8.53 -7.29 -12.45
N SER A 211 -7.69 -6.37 -12.00
CA SER A 211 -6.25 -6.62 -11.82
C SER A 211 -5.99 -7.63 -10.70
N ALA A 212 -6.69 -7.50 -9.57
CA ALA A 212 -6.59 -8.43 -8.45
C ALA A 212 -7.06 -9.84 -8.84
N GLY A 213 -8.16 -9.95 -9.59
CA GLY A 213 -8.65 -11.25 -10.09
C GLY A 213 -7.68 -11.90 -11.07
N LEU A 214 -7.16 -11.12 -12.04
CA LEU A 214 -6.19 -11.62 -13.02
C LEU A 214 -4.89 -12.07 -12.33
N TYR A 215 -4.36 -11.27 -11.41
CA TYR A 215 -3.16 -11.61 -10.66
C TYR A 215 -3.34 -12.86 -9.80
N THR A 216 -4.45 -12.91 -9.05
CA THR A 216 -4.78 -14.06 -8.22
C THR A 216 -4.89 -15.33 -9.06
N ALA A 217 -5.56 -15.28 -10.21
CA ALA A 217 -5.70 -16.43 -11.11
C ALA A 217 -4.34 -16.90 -11.64
N ALA A 218 -3.48 -15.96 -12.08
CA ALA A 218 -2.14 -16.28 -12.56
C ALA A 218 -1.26 -16.88 -11.46
N ALA A 219 -1.27 -16.29 -10.25
CA ALA A 219 -0.51 -16.78 -9.11
C ALA A 219 -0.98 -18.17 -8.67
N LEU A 220 -2.29 -18.41 -8.60
CA LEU A 220 -2.85 -19.72 -8.28
C LEU A 220 -2.47 -20.77 -9.32
N ALA A 221 -2.43 -20.42 -10.62
CA ALA A 221 -1.98 -21.34 -11.66
C ALA A 221 -0.53 -21.80 -11.41
N VAL A 222 0.38 -20.87 -11.07
CA VAL A 222 1.76 -21.22 -10.71
C VAL A 222 1.79 -22.09 -9.45
N ILE A 223 1.08 -21.70 -8.39
CA ILE A 223 1.07 -22.42 -7.11
C ILE A 223 0.54 -23.85 -7.30
N ILE A 224 -0.46 -24.06 -8.15
CA ILE A 224 -1.01 -25.40 -8.47
C ILE A 224 0.04 -26.24 -9.19
N LEU A 225 0.77 -25.66 -10.16
CA LEU A 225 1.85 -26.36 -10.87
C LEU A 225 2.99 -26.80 -9.92
N TYR A 226 3.26 -26.01 -8.90
CA TYR A 226 4.32 -26.25 -7.90
C TYR A 226 3.75 -26.68 -6.54
N ALA A 227 2.53 -27.24 -6.50
CA ALA A 227 1.84 -27.57 -5.24
C ALA A 227 2.65 -28.46 -4.30
N GLY A 228 3.49 -29.34 -4.84
CA GLY A 228 4.41 -30.19 -4.05
C GLY A 228 5.42 -29.41 -3.21
N ASN A 229 5.79 -28.21 -3.61
CA ASN A 229 6.75 -27.35 -2.91
C ASN A 229 6.09 -26.53 -1.78
N VAL A 230 4.78 -26.28 -1.86
CA VAL A 230 4.05 -25.37 -0.95
C VAL A 230 4.23 -25.74 0.53
N PRO A 231 4.09 -27.01 0.97
CA PRO A 231 4.28 -27.35 2.38
C PRO A 231 5.68 -27.04 2.88
N GLY A 232 6.70 -27.34 2.08
CA GLY A 232 8.10 -27.05 2.39
C GLY A 232 8.38 -25.54 2.47
N VAL A 233 7.80 -24.77 1.56
CA VAL A 233 7.91 -23.29 1.54
C VAL A 233 7.26 -22.68 2.78
N ILE A 234 6.05 -23.09 3.14
CA ILE A 234 5.37 -22.58 4.35
C ILE A 234 6.18 -22.89 5.60
N LEU A 235 6.69 -24.14 5.71
CA LEU A 235 7.53 -24.51 6.83
C LEU A 235 8.82 -23.69 6.84
N GLY A 236 9.45 -23.46 5.68
CA GLY A 236 10.62 -22.62 5.52
C GLY A 236 10.38 -21.19 6.01
N ILE A 237 9.27 -20.57 5.60
CA ILE A 237 8.86 -19.22 6.07
C ILE A 237 8.79 -19.19 7.61
N LEU A 238 8.15 -20.17 8.23
CA LEU A 238 8.01 -20.22 9.68
C LEU A 238 9.34 -20.48 10.41
N VAL A 239 10.17 -21.37 9.89
CA VAL A 239 11.48 -21.68 10.48
C VAL A 239 12.43 -20.50 10.34
N ASP A 240 12.51 -19.90 9.14
CA ASP A 240 13.45 -18.82 8.85
C ASP A 240 13.07 -17.52 9.57
N ALA A 241 11.79 -17.32 9.89
CA ALA A 241 11.34 -16.17 10.67
C ALA A 241 11.99 -16.06 12.05
N PHE A 242 12.43 -17.19 12.62
CA PHE A 242 13.04 -17.28 13.96
C PHE A 242 14.44 -17.88 13.94
N SER A 243 15.00 -18.21 12.76
CA SER A 243 16.30 -18.83 12.66
C SER A 243 17.42 -17.80 12.66
N PHE A 244 18.49 -18.05 13.45
CA PHE A 244 19.72 -17.24 13.43
C PHE A 244 20.58 -17.48 12.18
N ARG A 245 20.16 -18.31 11.24
CA ARG A 245 20.95 -18.78 10.09
C ARG A 245 21.06 -17.78 8.92
N SER A 246 20.35 -16.69 8.90
CA SER A 246 20.37 -15.71 7.80
C SER A 246 21.58 -14.76 7.81
N ALA A 247 22.71 -15.20 8.41
CA ALA A 247 23.96 -14.45 8.37
C ALA A 247 25.05 -15.26 7.68
N VAL A 248 25.15 -15.13 6.36
CA VAL A 248 26.44 -15.40 5.71
C VAL A 248 27.41 -14.31 6.17
N GLY A 249 28.28 -14.66 7.13
CA GLY A 249 29.38 -13.82 7.61
C GLY A 249 29.14 -13.08 8.93
N GLY A 250 29.29 -13.78 10.06
CA GLY A 250 30.01 -13.23 11.20
C GLY A 250 29.26 -12.44 12.28
N VAL A 251 27.95 -12.12 12.21
CA VAL A 251 27.23 -11.46 13.32
C VAL A 251 25.81 -12.01 13.46
N THR A 252 25.63 -12.94 14.39
CA THR A 252 24.39 -13.71 14.57
C THR A 252 23.14 -12.90 14.98
N GLY A 253 23.27 -11.69 15.54
CA GLY A 253 22.13 -10.82 15.88
C GLY A 253 21.60 -9.99 14.71
N TYR A 254 22.39 -9.79 13.67
CA TYR A 254 22.05 -8.93 12.53
C TYR A 254 21.02 -9.54 11.59
N GLY A 255 21.01 -10.88 11.45
CA GLY A 255 20.11 -11.59 10.53
C GLY A 255 18.64 -11.55 10.93
N ILE A 256 18.30 -11.81 12.20
CA ILE A 256 16.90 -11.71 12.69
C ILE A 256 16.42 -10.26 12.59
N SER A 257 17.24 -9.29 13.00
CA SER A 257 16.89 -7.87 12.92
C SER A 257 16.52 -7.45 11.49
N ARG A 258 17.28 -7.91 10.48
CA ARG A 258 16.97 -7.65 9.06
C ARG A 258 15.68 -8.31 8.63
N CYS A 259 15.48 -9.59 8.91
CA CYS A 259 14.28 -10.33 8.59
C CYS A 259 13.02 -9.63 9.16
N VAL A 260 13.05 -9.25 10.44
CA VAL A 260 11.95 -8.53 11.11
C VAL A 260 11.75 -7.15 10.48
N SER A 261 12.83 -6.37 10.34
CA SER A 261 12.74 -4.98 9.83
C SER A 261 12.23 -4.94 8.40
N TYR A 262 12.80 -5.75 7.50
CA TYR A 262 12.34 -5.79 6.11
C TYR A 262 10.92 -6.34 5.99
N GLY A 263 10.57 -7.38 6.73
CA GLY A 263 9.22 -7.93 6.72
C GLY A 263 8.17 -6.91 7.17
N ILE A 264 8.40 -6.23 8.29
CA ILE A 264 7.48 -5.23 8.82
C ILE A 264 7.43 -4.00 7.90
N ALA A 265 8.58 -3.46 7.50
CA ALA A 265 8.65 -2.27 6.66
C ALA A 265 7.95 -2.50 5.32
N ARG A 266 8.21 -3.63 4.64
CA ARG A 266 7.55 -3.95 3.37
C ARG A 266 6.08 -4.33 3.53
N GLY A 267 5.69 -4.92 4.67
CA GLY A 267 4.29 -5.14 5.02
C GLY A 267 3.53 -3.81 5.18
N VAL A 268 4.03 -2.88 5.98
CA VAL A 268 3.46 -1.53 6.15
C VAL A 268 3.44 -0.75 4.84
N PHE A 269 4.53 -0.83 4.08
CA PHE A 269 4.64 -0.20 2.77
C PHE A 269 3.57 -0.70 1.79
N SER A 270 3.25 -2.00 1.81
CA SER A 270 2.22 -2.59 0.97
C SER A 270 0.81 -2.15 1.39
N ASN A 271 0.45 -2.32 2.66
CA ASN A 271 -0.92 -2.10 3.13
C ASN A 271 -1.22 -0.68 3.61
N GLU A 272 -0.21 0.17 3.71
CA GLU A 272 -0.29 1.59 4.10
C GLU A 272 -0.95 1.86 5.47
N ALA A 273 -1.20 0.85 6.30
CA ALA A 273 -1.83 1.03 7.61
C ALA A 273 -0.93 1.84 8.55
N GLY A 274 -1.42 2.99 9.00
CA GLY A 274 -0.68 3.92 9.86
C GLY A 274 0.03 5.05 9.10
N LEU A 275 -0.03 5.07 7.76
CA LEU A 275 0.49 6.18 6.95
C LEU A 275 -0.50 7.37 6.86
N GLY A 276 -1.77 7.17 7.18
CA GLY A 276 -2.81 8.19 7.06
C GLY A 276 -3.54 8.18 5.71
N SER A 277 -3.04 7.45 4.73
CA SER A 277 -3.62 7.33 3.39
C SER A 277 -5.02 6.72 3.41
N LEU A 278 -5.21 5.65 4.20
CA LEU A 278 -6.51 4.99 4.34
C LEU A 278 -7.57 5.89 4.94
N ALA A 279 -7.21 6.77 5.90
CA ALA A 279 -8.12 7.78 6.44
C ALA A 279 -8.56 8.79 5.38
N VAL A 280 -7.68 9.17 4.45
CA VAL A 280 -8.00 10.09 3.35
C VAL A 280 -8.91 9.42 2.33
N LEU A 281 -8.54 8.22 1.87
CA LEU A 281 -9.22 7.52 0.78
C LEU A 281 -10.59 6.99 1.24
N ASN A 282 -10.65 6.29 2.37
CA ASN A 282 -11.89 5.78 2.93
C ASN A 282 -12.79 6.89 3.51
N GLY A 283 -12.19 7.94 4.06
CA GLY A 283 -12.93 9.10 4.58
C GLY A 283 -13.71 9.87 3.53
N SER A 284 -13.38 9.67 2.26
CA SER A 284 -14.04 10.33 1.12
C SER A 284 -15.35 9.65 0.68
N ALA A 285 -15.72 8.50 1.24
CA ALA A 285 -16.97 7.80 0.93
C ALA A 285 -18.21 8.65 1.31
N GLU A 286 -19.12 8.88 0.37
CA GLU A 286 -20.24 9.83 0.59
C GLU A 286 -21.23 9.36 1.66
N MET A 287 -21.61 8.09 1.67
CA MET A 287 -22.71 7.53 2.49
C MET A 287 -22.22 6.47 3.51
N ALA A 288 -20.92 6.41 3.81
CA ALA A 288 -20.40 5.35 4.66
C ALA A 288 -20.57 5.65 6.15
N SER A 289 -20.98 4.63 6.93
CA SER A 289 -20.84 4.66 8.37
C SER A 289 -19.38 4.40 8.77
N GLU A 290 -18.94 4.99 9.89
CA GLU A 290 -17.59 4.80 10.45
C GLU A 290 -17.24 3.31 10.58
N GLU A 291 -18.18 2.52 11.15
CA GLU A 291 -17.99 1.10 11.39
C GLU A 291 -17.89 0.26 10.11
N LEU A 292 -18.77 0.53 9.15
CA LEU A 292 -18.76 -0.23 7.88
C LEU A 292 -17.49 0.02 7.10
N GLN A 293 -17.10 1.29 6.98
CA GLN A 293 -15.90 1.62 6.22
C GLN A 293 -14.62 1.17 6.95
N GLY A 294 -14.62 1.22 8.29
CA GLY A 294 -13.54 0.61 9.08
C GLY A 294 -13.43 -0.90 8.86
N GLN A 295 -14.55 -1.63 8.72
CA GLN A 295 -14.52 -3.05 8.38
C GLN A 295 -14.01 -3.29 6.94
N TRP A 296 -14.29 -2.38 6.00
CA TRP A 296 -13.67 -2.39 4.69
C TRP A 296 -12.15 -2.21 4.79
N ALA A 297 -11.65 -1.30 5.62
CA ALA A 297 -10.21 -1.11 5.83
C ALA A 297 -9.53 -2.37 6.43
N ILE A 298 -10.21 -3.13 7.30
CA ILE A 298 -9.75 -4.46 7.73
C ILE A 298 -9.61 -5.40 6.53
N PHE A 299 -10.64 -5.46 5.67
CA PHE A 299 -10.61 -6.28 4.46
C PHE A 299 -9.50 -5.84 3.48
N GLU A 300 -9.29 -4.55 3.31
CA GLU A 300 -8.24 -3.97 2.45
C GLU A 300 -6.86 -4.48 2.85
N VAL A 301 -6.47 -4.34 4.11
CA VAL A 301 -5.18 -4.82 4.63
C VAL A 301 -5.07 -6.35 4.54
N PHE A 302 -6.16 -7.06 4.85
CA PHE A 302 -6.21 -8.52 4.71
C PHE A 302 -5.96 -8.94 3.26
N PHE A 303 -6.68 -8.36 2.31
CA PHE A 303 -6.57 -8.74 0.91
C PHE A 303 -5.21 -8.35 0.32
N ASP A 304 -4.75 -7.14 0.64
CA ASP A 304 -3.45 -6.63 0.18
C ASP A 304 -2.30 -7.52 0.64
N THR A 305 -2.14 -7.71 1.93
CA THR A 305 -0.93 -8.34 2.47
C THR A 305 -1.11 -9.83 2.74
N ILE A 306 -2.21 -10.25 3.41
CA ILE A 306 -2.38 -11.67 3.73
C ILE A 306 -2.70 -12.48 2.47
N VAL A 307 -3.45 -11.93 1.52
CA VAL A 307 -3.76 -12.65 0.28
C VAL A 307 -2.72 -12.34 -0.79
N SER A 308 -2.65 -11.12 -1.26
CA SER A 308 -1.88 -10.75 -2.46
C SER A 308 -0.36 -10.92 -2.28
N CYS A 309 0.20 -10.41 -1.18
CA CYS A 309 1.65 -10.58 -0.92
C CYS A 309 2.02 -12.04 -0.64
N THR A 310 1.13 -12.82 0.02
CA THR A 310 1.39 -14.26 0.23
C THR A 310 1.39 -15.02 -1.10
N LEU A 311 0.48 -14.71 -2.01
CA LEU A 311 0.50 -15.33 -3.35
C LEU A 311 1.82 -15.04 -4.07
N THR A 312 2.29 -13.79 -4.04
CA THR A 312 3.59 -13.42 -4.62
C THR A 312 4.75 -14.18 -3.97
N ALA A 313 4.77 -14.22 -2.64
CA ALA A 313 5.81 -14.94 -1.89
C ALA A 313 5.83 -16.45 -2.23
N LEU A 314 4.65 -17.08 -2.32
CA LEU A 314 4.53 -18.49 -2.70
C LEU A 314 4.99 -18.70 -4.14
N VAL A 315 4.62 -17.84 -5.10
CA VAL A 315 5.12 -17.93 -6.47
C VAL A 315 6.64 -17.90 -6.49
N ILE A 316 7.26 -16.91 -5.84
CA ILE A 316 8.71 -16.77 -5.81
C ILE A 316 9.37 -17.97 -5.16
N LEU A 317 8.96 -18.33 -3.94
CA LEU A 317 9.60 -19.38 -3.15
C LEU A 317 9.35 -20.80 -3.69
N CYS A 318 8.20 -21.04 -4.33
CA CYS A 318 7.93 -22.33 -4.94
C CYS A 318 8.70 -22.57 -6.24
N VAL A 319 8.98 -21.49 -7.01
CA VAL A 319 9.67 -21.59 -8.30
C VAL A 319 11.17 -21.43 -8.14
N ALA A 320 11.62 -20.38 -7.43
CA ALA A 320 13.05 -20.08 -7.24
C ALA A 320 13.67 -20.83 -6.03
N GLY A 321 12.84 -21.35 -5.12
CA GLY A 321 13.32 -21.94 -3.87
C GLY A 321 13.83 -20.88 -2.89
N SER A 322 14.65 -21.31 -1.93
CA SER A 322 15.34 -20.43 -0.97
C SER A 322 16.68 -19.89 -1.50
N GLY A 323 16.96 -20.07 -2.80
CA GLY A 323 18.16 -19.55 -3.46
C GLY A 323 18.16 -18.02 -3.52
N THR A 324 19.33 -17.42 -3.72
CA THR A 324 19.47 -15.98 -3.88
C THR A 324 18.91 -15.53 -5.24
N ALA A 325 18.39 -14.28 -5.32
CA ALA A 325 17.90 -13.73 -6.59
C ALA A 325 18.96 -13.77 -7.70
N SER A 326 20.24 -13.62 -7.36
CA SER A 326 21.37 -13.71 -8.27
C SER A 326 21.57 -15.12 -8.83
N GLU A 327 21.29 -16.17 -8.07
CA GLU A 327 21.32 -17.56 -8.55
C GLU A 327 20.23 -17.82 -9.59
N PHE A 328 19.14 -17.05 -9.53
CA PHE A 328 18.04 -17.09 -10.50
C PHE A 328 18.22 -16.11 -11.68
N GLY A 329 19.33 -15.37 -11.72
CA GLY A 329 19.63 -14.39 -12.77
C GLY A 329 18.78 -13.11 -12.71
N ALA A 330 18.20 -12.81 -11.54
CA ALA A 330 17.38 -11.62 -11.33
C ALA A 330 18.22 -10.49 -10.72
N GLU A 331 18.15 -9.30 -11.30
CA GLU A 331 18.87 -8.11 -10.83
C GLU A 331 18.12 -7.38 -9.69
N ASN A 332 16.78 -7.46 -9.71
CA ASN A 332 15.91 -6.78 -8.75
C ASN A 332 14.61 -7.57 -8.46
N GLY A 333 13.81 -7.09 -7.52
CA GLY A 333 12.57 -7.76 -7.13
C GLY A 333 11.52 -7.87 -8.24
N ALA A 334 11.43 -6.89 -9.13
CA ALA A 334 10.47 -6.92 -10.25
C ALA A 334 10.85 -7.99 -11.27
N SER A 335 12.14 -8.06 -11.64
CA SER A 335 12.67 -9.07 -12.55
C SER A 335 12.53 -10.47 -11.97
N LEU A 336 12.77 -10.67 -10.67
CA LEU A 336 12.61 -11.96 -10.00
C LEU A 336 11.18 -12.48 -10.11
N THR A 337 10.19 -11.67 -9.77
CA THR A 337 8.78 -12.09 -9.85
C THR A 337 8.38 -12.42 -11.28
N SER A 338 8.72 -11.55 -12.24
CA SER A 338 8.40 -11.76 -13.65
C SER A 338 9.05 -13.04 -14.19
N LEU A 339 10.30 -13.30 -13.82
CA LEU A 339 11.04 -14.50 -14.21
C LEU A 339 10.40 -15.77 -13.62
N CYS A 340 9.93 -15.75 -12.38
CA CYS A 340 9.21 -16.88 -11.78
C CYS A 340 7.91 -17.21 -12.56
N PHE A 341 7.13 -16.22 -12.94
CA PHE A 341 5.93 -16.45 -13.76
C PHE A 341 6.27 -16.95 -15.17
N PHE A 342 7.32 -16.39 -15.77
CA PHE A 342 7.80 -16.85 -17.09
C PHE A 342 8.32 -18.29 -17.02
N THR A 343 9.08 -18.65 -15.99
CA THR A 343 9.61 -20.00 -15.79
C THR A 343 8.48 -21.02 -15.60
N ALA A 344 7.44 -20.65 -14.85
CA ALA A 344 6.35 -21.56 -14.52
C ALA A 344 5.31 -21.72 -15.65
N LEU A 345 4.96 -20.62 -16.34
CA LEU A 345 3.85 -20.57 -17.31
C LEU A 345 4.32 -20.25 -18.74
N GLY A 346 5.63 -20.07 -18.96
CA GLY A 346 6.17 -19.66 -20.25
C GLY A 346 5.78 -18.20 -20.61
N SER A 347 5.82 -17.87 -21.90
CA SER A 347 5.49 -16.53 -22.40
C SER A 347 4.09 -16.02 -21.96
N PRO A 348 3.01 -16.84 -21.89
CA PRO A 348 1.74 -16.39 -21.37
C PRO A 348 1.80 -15.88 -19.93
N GLY A 349 2.64 -16.49 -19.08
CA GLY A 349 2.86 -16.05 -17.69
C GLY A 349 3.53 -14.69 -17.63
N GLY A 350 4.56 -14.48 -18.43
CA GLY A 350 5.24 -13.18 -18.53
C GLY A 350 4.29 -12.06 -18.99
N TYR A 351 3.48 -12.30 -20.02
CA TYR A 351 2.48 -11.33 -20.48
C TYR A 351 1.40 -11.06 -19.44
N ALA A 352 0.92 -12.08 -18.77
CA ALA A 352 -0.11 -11.91 -17.72
C ALA A 352 0.39 -11.01 -16.59
N VAL A 353 1.62 -11.24 -16.10
CA VAL A 353 2.21 -10.39 -15.05
C VAL A 353 2.47 -8.98 -15.55
N ALA A 354 2.95 -8.80 -16.79
CA ALA A 354 3.13 -7.48 -17.37
C ALA A 354 1.83 -6.67 -17.38
N VAL A 355 0.72 -7.29 -17.80
CA VAL A 355 -0.61 -6.65 -17.76
C VAL A 355 -1.02 -6.33 -16.33
N CYS A 356 -0.79 -7.23 -15.36
CA CYS A 356 -1.09 -6.98 -13.96
C CYS A 356 -0.29 -5.79 -13.40
N VAL A 357 1.02 -5.71 -13.68
CA VAL A 357 1.88 -4.58 -13.27
C VAL A 357 1.34 -3.26 -13.82
N VAL A 358 0.98 -3.22 -15.11
CA VAL A 358 0.42 -2.00 -15.74
C VAL A 358 -0.90 -1.60 -15.06
N LEU A 359 -1.81 -2.54 -14.83
CA LEU A 359 -3.10 -2.25 -14.21
C LEU A 359 -2.96 -1.81 -12.76
N PHE A 360 -2.12 -2.48 -11.97
CA PHE A 360 -1.86 -2.13 -10.57
C PHE A 360 -1.19 -0.75 -10.47
N ALA A 361 -0.11 -0.53 -11.20
CA ALA A 361 0.61 0.73 -11.16
C ALA A 361 -0.26 1.90 -11.64
N PHE A 362 -1.07 1.71 -12.70
CA PHE A 362 -2.00 2.74 -13.15
C PHE A 362 -3.09 3.06 -12.10
N SER A 363 -3.64 2.03 -11.44
CA SER A 363 -4.63 2.25 -10.37
C SER A 363 -4.01 2.99 -9.19
N THR A 364 -2.74 2.70 -8.84
CA THR A 364 -2.01 3.41 -7.79
C THR A 364 -1.77 4.87 -8.16
N ILE A 365 -1.36 5.18 -9.39
CA ILE A 365 -1.18 6.56 -9.87
C ILE A 365 -2.47 7.38 -9.66
N ILE A 366 -3.62 6.87 -10.03
CA ILE A 366 -4.87 7.63 -9.91
C ILE A 366 -5.35 7.78 -8.46
N ALA A 367 -5.14 6.77 -7.62
CA ALA A 367 -5.52 6.81 -6.20
C ALA A 367 -4.62 7.74 -5.38
N TRP A 368 -3.31 7.65 -5.56
CA TRP A 368 -2.35 8.52 -4.90
C TRP A 368 -2.44 9.99 -5.35
N TYR A 369 -2.81 10.23 -6.62
CA TYR A 369 -3.16 11.58 -7.04
C TYR A 369 -4.27 12.16 -6.17
N TYR A 370 -5.33 11.38 -5.91
CA TYR A 370 -6.44 11.86 -5.09
C TYR A 370 -5.97 12.18 -3.66
N MET A 371 -5.16 11.31 -3.06
CA MET A 371 -4.60 11.50 -1.73
C MET A 371 -3.76 12.79 -1.64
N GLY A 372 -2.77 12.93 -2.50
CA GLY A 372 -1.91 14.12 -2.50
C GLY A 372 -2.67 15.40 -2.89
N ARG A 373 -3.75 15.29 -3.69
CA ARG A 373 -4.64 16.42 -3.99
C ARG A 373 -5.39 16.90 -2.74
N GLN A 374 -5.84 15.98 -1.87
CA GLN A 374 -6.46 16.34 -0.58
C GLN A 374 -5.47 17.16 0.29
N ALA A 375 -4.21 16.71 0.35
CA ALA A 375 -3.15 17.45 1.03
C ALA A 375 -2.89 18.83 0.40
N ALA A 376 -2.84 18.89 -0.95
CA ALA A 376 -2.66 20.14 -1.68
C ALA A 376 -3.84 21.11 -1.49
N GLU A 377 -5.08 20.62 -1.41
CA GLU A 377 -6.27 21.44 -1.14
C GLU A 377 -6.27 21.96 0.31
N TYR A 378 -5.85 21.13 1.29
CA TYR A 378 -5.68 21.54 2.67
C TYR A 378 -4.62 22.66 2.80
N LEU A 379 -3.43 22.44 2.25
CA LEU A 379 -2.35 23.44 2.25
C LEU A 379 -2.73 24.68 1.43
N GLY A 380 -3.46 24.51 0.33
CA GLY A 380 -4.02 25.59 -0.48
C GLY A 380 -4.94 26.50 0.31
N GLY A 381 -5.70 25.94 1.23
CA GLY A 381 -6.53 26.71 2.17
C GLY A 381 -5.75 27.49 3.22
N LYS A 382 -4.55 27.03 3.57
CA LYS A 382 -3.69 27.61 4.62
C LYS A 382 -2.62 28.55 4.09
N ILE A 383 -2.02 28.22 2.93
CA ILE A 383 -0.82 28.87 2.41
C ILE A 383 -1.14 29.64 1.12
N SER A 384 -1.61 28.97 0.08
CA SER A 384 -1.89 29.57 -1.22
C SER A 384 -2.88 28.75 -2.04
N GLY A 385 -3.95 29.39 -2.50
CA GLY A 385 -4.98 28.76 -3.35
C GLY A 385 -4.49 28.23 -4.71
N LYS A 386 -3.23 28.50 -5.09
CA LYS A 386 -2.61 27.98 -6.32
C LYS A 386 -2.04 26.56 -6.14
N ILE A 387 -1.80 26.11 -4.91
CA ILE A 387 -1.14 24.82 -4.63
C ILE A 387 -1.85 23.64 -5.31
N PRO A 388 -3.19 23.49 -5.29
CA PRO A 388 -3.85 22.38 -5.96
C PRO A 388 -3.64 22.31 -7.47
N ALA A 389 -3.56 23.48 -8.14
CA ALA A 389 -3.32 23.54 -9.58
C ALA A 389 -1.88 23.18 -9.92
N VAL A 390 -0.92 23.71 -9.16
CA VAL A 390 0.51 23.39 -9.32
C VAL A 390 0.74 21.90 -9.06
N TYR A 391 0.11 21.34 -8.02
CA TYR A 391 0.16 19.92 -7.71
C TYR A 391 -0.30 19.06 -8.89
N ALA A 392 -1.46 19.37 -9.49
CA ALA A 392 -2.02 18.58 -10.58
C ALA A 392 -1.08 18.50 -11.80
N VAL A 393 -0.48 19.64 -12.19
CA VAL A 393 0.48 19.70 -13.30
C VAL A 393 1.77 18.97 -12.92
N GLY A 394 2.30 19.24 -11.72
CA GLY A 394 3.53 18.61 -11.22
C GLY A 394 3.40 17.09 -11.11
N TYR A 395 2.23 16.57 -10.72
CA TYR A 395 1.98 15.14 -10.60
C TYR A 395 2.04 14.41 -11.95
N LEU A 396 1.42 14.98 -12.99
CA LEU A 396 1.49 14.41 -14.33
C LEU A 396 2.90 14.52 -14.94
N LEU A 397 3.60 15.62 -14.66
CA LEU A 397 5.00 15.77 -15.06
C LEU A 397 5.89 14.75 -14.35
N ALA A 398 5.68 14.52 -13.06
CA ALA A 398 6.38 13.49 -12.30
C ALA A 398 6.14 12.09 -12.89
N ALA A 399 4.89 11.75 -13.29
CA ALA A 399 4.59 10.51 -13.98
C ALA A 399 5.38 10.36 -15.29
N PHE A 400 5.45 11.42 -16.10
CA PHE A 400 6.22 11.40 -17.33
C PHE A 400 7.73 11.19 -17.09
N LEU A 401 8.29 11.96 -16.15
CA LEU A 401 9.71 11.84 -15.78
C LEU A 401 10.04 10.47 -15.17
N GLY A 402 9.10 9.89 -14.43
CA GLY A 402 9.22 8.54 -13.89
C GLY A 402 9.39 7.47 -14.98
N CYS A 403 8.82 7.67 -16.16
CA CYS A 403 9.01 6.76 -17.29
C CYS A 403 10.41 6.82 -17.91
N LEU A 404 11.17 7.90 -17.70
CA LEU A 404 12.39 8.18 -18.45
C LEU A 404 13.70 7.85 -17.71
N GLY A 405 13.65 7.51 -16.43
CA GLY A 405 14.87 7.50 -15.63
C GLY A 405 15.04 6.32 -14.68
N ALA A 406 16.30 6.11 -14.26
CA ALA A 406 16.64 5.21 -13.18
C ALA A 406 16.06 5.73 -11.84
N MET A 407 15.35 4.87 -11.11
CA MET A 407 14.51 5.28 -10.00
C MET A 407 15.07 5.00 -8.59
N GLU A 408 16.30 4.50 -8.45
CA GLU A 408 16.87 4.14 -7.13
C GLU A 408 16.79 5.30 -6.13
N THR A 409 17.28 6.49 -6.52
CA THR A 409 17.23 7.68 -5.67
C THR A 409 15.80 8.15 -5.41
N VAL A 410 14.90 8.01 -6.40
CA VAL A 410 13.49 8.38 -6.24
C VAL A 410 12.79 7.45 -5.26
N TRP A 411 13.11 6.16 -5.27
CA TRP A 411 12.63 5.20 -4.29
C TRP A 411 13.04 5.59 -2.87
N GLU A 412 14.34 5.85 -2.63
CA GLU A 412 14.86 6.22 -1.31
C GLU A 412 14.22 7.52 -0.79
N VAL A 413 14.14 8.55 -1.64
CA VAL A 413 13.51 9.83 -1.29
C VAL A 413 12.02 9.65 -1.01
N SER A 414 11.31 8.85 -1.80
CA SER A 414 9.89 8.59 -1.61
C SER A 414 9.62 7.84 -0.30
N ASP A 415 10.46 6.85 0.03
CA ASP A 415 10.39 6.11 1.29
C ASP A 415 10.61 7.05 2.49
N ILE A 416 11.56 7.99 2.40
CA ILE A 416 11.79 8.99 3.45
C ILE A 416 10.51 9.82 3.70
N PHE A 417 9.89 10.37 2.66
CA PHE A 417 8.69 11.18 2.83
C PHE A 417 7.49 10.37 3.30
N ASN A 418 7.38 9.12 2.89
CA ASN A 418 6.37 8.19 3.39
C ASN A 418 6.53 7.94 4.91
N GLY A 419 7.76 7.69 5.36
CA GLY A 419 8.06 7.54 6.77
C GLY A 419 7.81 8.82 7.58
N LEU A 420 8.23 9.97 7.07
CA LEU A 420 7.98 11.27 7.71
C LEU A 420 6.50 11.61 7.80
N MET A 421 5.70 11.25 6.80
CA MET A 421 4.24 11.40 6.81
C MET A 421 3.59 10.52 7.90
N ALA A 422 4.12 9.33 8.14
CA ALA A 422 3.59 8.42 9.15
C ALA A 422 3.71 8.96 10.57
N VAL A 423 4.81 9.67 10.90
CA VAL A 423 5.08 10.12 12.27
C VAL A 423 3.94 10.95 12.88
N PRO A 424 3.49 12.07 12.29
CA PRO A 424 2.38 12.84 12.86
C PRO A 424 1.07 12.05 12.88
N ASN A 425 0.85 11.14 11.93
CA ASN A 425 -0.32 10.27 11.92
C ASN A 425 -0.30 9.26 13.06
N LEU A 426 0.78 8.51 13.25
CA LEU A 426 0.91 7.53 14.33
C LEU A 426 0.79 8.19 15.71
N ALA A 427 1.37 9.40 15.88
CA ALA A 427 1.19 10.18 17.10
C ALA A 427 -0.29 10.52 17.36
N ALA A 428 -1.01 10.98 16.32
CA ALA A 428 -2.46 11.24 16.44
C ALA A 428 -3.24 9.97 16.77
N LEU A 429 -2.92 8.85 16.13
CA LEU A 429 -3.57 7.56 16.39
C LEU A 429 -3.41 7.15 17.86
N VAL A 430 -2.20 7.27 18.44
CA VAL A 430 -1.98 6.97 19.87
C VAL A 430 -2.84 7.86 20.76
N LEU A 431 -2.87 9.17 20.50
CA LEU A 431 -3.63 10.13 21.32
C LEU A 431 -5.15 9.92 21.19
N LEU A 432 -5.63 9.50 20.03
CA LEU A 432 -7.06 9.28 19.75
C LEU A 432 -7.51 7.83 19.94
N ALA A 433 -6.63 6.93 20.36
CA ALA A 433 -6.97 5.51 20.55
C ALA A 433 -8.13 5.29 21.52
N GLY A 434 -8.31 6.19 22.49
CA GLY A 434 -9.44 6.18 23.43
C GLY A 434 -10.82 6.35 22.79
N GLU A 435 -10.87 6.88 21.57
CA GLU A 435 -12.13 7.12 20.85
C GLU A 435 -12.57 5.95 19.97
N ILE A 436 -11.76 4.90 19.86
CA ILE A 436 -12.02 3.76 18.99
C ILE A 436 -12.58 2.60 19.81
N TYR A 437 -13.66 2.03 19.31
CA TYR A 437 -14.39 0.90 19.89
C TYR A 437 -14.57 -0.20 18.85
N ALA A 438 -14.78 -1.43 19.32
CA ALA A 438 -15.08 -2.54 18.43
C ALA A 438 -16.45 -2.33 17.73
N PRO A 439 -16.61 -2.79 16.47
CA PRO A 439 -17.89 -2.68 15.77
C PRO A 439 -19.07 -3.26 16.57
N GLY A 440 -20.12 -2.44 16.73
CA GLY A 440 -21.33 -2.78 17.49
C GLY A 440 -21.22 -2.59 19.00
N GLU A 441 -20.14 -2.04 19.53
CA GLU A 441 -20.07 -1.56 20.91
C GLU A 441 -20.66 -0.15 21.00
N LYS A 442 -21.50 0.08 22.01
CA LYS A 442 -22.02 1.43 22.29
C LYS A 442 -20.88 2.29 22.84
N ARG A 443 -20.82 3.53 22.40
CA ARG A 443 -20.05 4.57 23.10
C ARG A 443 -20.66 4.73 24.48
N ASP A 444 -19.89 4.53 25.54
CA ASP A 444 -20.30 5.02 26.83
C ASP A 444 -20.38 6.55 26.73
N PRO A 445 -21.47 7.16 27.24
CA PRO A 445 -21.74 8.58 27.12
C PRO A 445 -20.67 9.47 27.77
#